data_fc24d198703da92a042952b5fdfb6c75
#
_entry.id   fc24d198703da92a042952b5fdfb6c75
#
_cell.length_a   1.000
_cell.length_b   1.000
_cell.length_c   1.000
_cell.angle_alpha   90.00
_cell.angle_beta   90.00
_cell.angle_gamma   90.00
#
_symmetry.space_group_name_H-M   'P 1'
#
loop_
_entity.id
_entity.type
_entity.pdbx_description
1 polymer ?
#
loop_
_entity_poly.entity_id
_entity_poly.type
_entity_poly.pdbx_seq_one_letter_code
_entity_poly.pdbx_strand_id
1 'polypeptide(L)'
;PTLVNMGVANTILGNGRLGGERTIRLAGRVAMRGYPDIILDDLFSGQLTLLSMTTNVTRMLNIVLDNRFVTPHIESLNLTIRSTSDRRTAVIEGMWYNQNEVHPGDELEVSVFLRPYRGDRIIKKIKIPVPKHLERGTVQILAGSAQALAQYEMRVAPQRFRPDDVEQLIGLLNKRRTNNRV
;
A
#
# COMPACT_ATOMS: atom_id res chain seq x y z
N PRO A 1 -1.42 20.48 -9.89
CA PRO A 1 -1.98 19.59 -8.83
C PRO A 1 -3.47 19.86 -8.60
N THR A 2 -3.89 21.12 -8.44
CA THR A 2 -5.25 21.53 -8.05
C THR A 2 -6.34 21.04 -9.02
N LEU A 3 -6.10 21.11 -10.33
CA LEU A 3 -7.08 20.67 -11.34
C LEU A 3 -7.30 19.15 -11.33
N VAL A 4 -6.23 18.36 -11.11
CA VAL A 4 -6.33 16.91 -11.01
C VAL A 4 -7.11 16.52 -9.74
N ASN A 5 -6.83 17.21 -8.63
CA ASN A 5 -7.55 16.99 -7.37
C ASN A 5 -9.04 17.35 -7.49
N MET A 6 -9.38 18.45 -8.15
CA MET A 6 -10.76 18.84 -8.42
C MET A 6 -11.45 17.83 -9.36
N GLY A 7 -10.79 17.37 -10.41
CA GLY A 7 -11.33 16.37 -11.33
C GLY A 7 -11.63 15.04 -10.65
N VAL A 8 -10.67 14.51 -9.87
CA VAL A 8 -10.84 13.27 -9.10
C VAL A 8 -11.94 13.44 -8.04
N ALA A 9 -11.92 14.54 -7.28
CA ALA A 9 -12.95 14.84 -6.29
C ALA A 9 -14.34 14.94 -6.92
N ASN A 10 -14.53 15.69 -8.01
CA ASN A 10 -15.81 15.87 -8.66
C ASN A 10 -16.36 14.57 -9.26
N THR A 11 -15.50 13.74 -9.87
CA THR A 11 -15.92 12.42 -10.41
C THR A 11 -16.42 11.50 -9.30
N ILE A 12 -15.82 11.59 -8.13
CA ILE A 12 -16.19 10.77 -6.97
C ILE A 12 -17.41 11.35 -6.25
N LEU A 13 -17.49 12.66 -6.12
CA LEU A 13 -18.58 13.37 -5.44
C LEU A 13 -19.89 13.33 -6.23
N GLY A 14 -19.81 13.34 -7.56
CA GLY A 14 -20.99 13.30 -8.44
C GLY A 14 -21.73 11.95 -8.44
N ASN A 15 -21.09 10.87 -7.98
CA ASN A 15 -21.61 9.49 -8.09
C ASN A 15 -21.91 8.81 -6.73
N GLY A 16 -21.87 9.48 -5.60
CA GLY A 16 -22.08 8.79 -4.32
C GLY A 16 -22.33 9.62 -3.10
N ARG A 17 -23.04 9.05 -2.14
CA ARG A 17 -23.16 9.60 -0.79
C ARG A 17 -21.80 9.68 -0.13
N LEU A 18 -21.42 10.85 0.39
CA LEU A 18 -20.11 11.11 1.02
C LEU A 18 -19.89 10.39 2.34
N GLY A 19 -20.94 9.93 3.00
CA GLY A 19 -20.88 9.31 4.33
C GLY A 19 -21.25 7.83 4.32
N GLY A 20 -20.85 7.15 5.39
CA GLY A 20 -21.16 5.74 5.65
C GLY A 20 -19.94 4.83 5.48
N GLU A 21 -20.05 3.65 6.10
CA GLU A 21 -19.02 2.62 6.01
C GLU A 21 -19.00 2.02 4.60
N ARG A 22 -17.84 2.01 3.99
CA ARG A 22 -17.64 1.45 2.65
C ARG A 22 -16.22 0.96 2.45
N THR A 23 -16.05 0.16 1.41
CA THR A 23 -14.74 -0.22 0.90
C THR A 23 -14.59 0.28 -0.52
N ILE A 24 -13.48 0.97 -0.81
CA ILE A 24 -13.13 1.43 -2.15
C ILE A 24 -11.84 0.72 -2.58
N ARG A 25 -11.90 0.06 -3.72
CA ARG A 25 -10.73 -0.40 -4.44
C ARG A 25 -10.38 0.63 -5.50
N LEU A 26 -9.13 1.10 -5.45
CA LEU A 26 -8.54 1.97 -6.44
C LEU A 26 -7.55 1.16 -7.27
N ALA A 27 -7.71 1.19 -8.58
CA ALA A 27 -6.72 0.70 -9.53
C ALA A 27 -6.50 1.76 -10.60
N GLY A 28 -5.26 1.92 -11.08
CA GLY A 28 -5.01 2.92 -12.10
C GLY A 28 -3.55 3.06 -12.46
N ARG A 29 -3.28 4.03 -13.33
CA ARG A 29 -1.97 4.32 -13.87
C ARG A 29 -1.82 5.80 -14.17
N VAL A 30 -0.67 6.34 -13.82
CA VAL A 30 -0.23 7.67 -14.24
C VAL A 30 0.86 7.47 -15.28
N ALA A 31 0.57 7.81 -16.54
CA ALA A 31 1.56 7.76 -17.61
C ALA A 31 2.44 9.00 -17.57
N MET A 32 3.75 8.79 -17.62
CA MET A 32 4.77 9.84 -17.54
C MET A 32 5.62 9.83 -18.80
N ARG A 33 5.82 11.01 -19.40
CA ARG A 33 6.65 11.12 -20.61
C ARG A 33 8.11 10.78 -20.32
N GLY A 34 8.63 9.74 -20.99
CA GLY A 34 10.03 9.33 -20.88
C GLY A 34 10.40 8.57 -19.61
N TYR A 35 9.42 8.19 -18.79
CA TYR A 35 9.63 7.45 -17.55
C TYR A 35 8.65 6.30 -17.40
N PRO A 36 8.94 5.32 -16.51
CA PRO A 36 7.99 4.27 -16.19
C PRO A 36 6.68 4.83 -15.60
N ASP A 37 5.59 4.13 -15.85
CA ASP A 37 4.29 4.50 -15.29
C ASP A 37 4.25 4.31 -13.77
N ILE A 38 3.47 5.16 -13.10
CA ILE A 38 3.15 4.99 -11.68
C ILE A 38 1.88 4.16 -11.57
N ILE A 39 1.98 3.04 -10.88
CA ILE A 39 0.87 2.10 -10.69
C ILE A 39 0.14 2.41 -9.40
N LEU A 40 -1.17 2.54 -9.51
CA LEU A 40 -2.09 2.72 -8.41
C LEU A 40 -2.87 1.41 -8.22
N ASP A 41 -2.71 0.75 -7.09
CA ASP A 41 -3.51 -0.42 -6.70
C ASP A 41 -3.58 -0.46 -5.18
N ASP A 42 -4.71 -0.04 -4.61
CA ASP A 42 -4.87 0.04 -3.17
C ASP A 42 -6.33 -0.16 -2.75
N LEU A 43 -6.55 -0.45 -1.46
CA LEU A 43 -7.85 -0.65 -0.87
C LEU A 43 -8.02 0.28 0.33
N PHE A 44 -9.13 0.99 0.36
CA PHE A 44 -9.51 1.89 1.44
C PHE A 44 -10.83 1.42 2.04
N SER A 45 -10.93 1.34 3.37
CA SER A 45 -12.15 0.88 4.02
C SER A 45 -12.41 1.64 5.32
N GLY A 46 -13.67 2.00 5.57
CA GLY A 46 -14.12 2.73 6.75
C GLY A 46 -15.08 3.88 6.43
N GLN A 47 -15.20 4.82 7.36
CA GLN A 47 -16.13 5.96 7.22
C GLN A 47 -15.59 7.08 6.32
N LEU A 48 -14.28 7.36 6.38
CA LEU A 48 -13.63 8.44 5.63
C LEU A 48 -12.86 7.91 4.39
N THR A 49 -13.38 6.87 3.78
CA THR A 49 -12.71 6.13 2.71
C THR A 49 -12.39 6.99 1.49
N LEU A 50 -13.33 7.84 1.09
CA LEU A 50 -13.13 8.78 -0.03
C LEU A 50 -12.01 9.77 0.26
N LEU A 51 -12.04 10.38 1.44
CA LEU A 51 -11.01 11.34 1.86
C LEU A 51 -9.63 10.67 1.92
N SER A 52 -9.55 9.47 2.50
CA SER A 52 -8.29 8.72 2.58
C SER A 52 -7.74 8.37 1.20
N MET A 53 -8.60 7.93 0.28
CA MET A 53 -8.21 7.62 -1.10
C MET A 53 -7.72 8.88 -1.84
N THR A 54 -8.50 9.97 -1.79
CA THR A 54 -8.15 11.23 -2.47
C THR A 54 -6.83 11.79 -1.94
N THR A 55 -6.66 11.82 -0.61
CA THR A 55 -5.41 12.27 0.04
C THR A 55 -4.23 11.40 -0.39
N ASN A 56 -4.40 10.08 -0.52
CA ASN A 56 -3.34 9.18 -0.94
C ASN A 56 -2.91 9.47 -2.39
N VAL A 57 -3.87 9.57 -3.32
CA VAL A 57 -3.61 9.89 -4.74
C VAL A 57 -2.93 11.26 -4.87
N THR A 58 -3.47 12.28 -4.18
CA THR A 58 -2.91 13.63 -4.18
C THR A 58 -1.46 13.64 -3.71
N ARG A 59 -1.19 12.98 -2.58
CA ARG A 59 0.16 12.89 -2.03
C ARG A 59 1.14 12.24 -3.00
N MET A 60 0.72 11.17 -3.69
CA MET A 60 1.57 10.51 -4.68
C MET A 60 1.87 11.42 -5.87
N LEU A 61 0.86 12.12 -6.39
CA LEU A 61 1.06 13.07 -7.48
C LEU A 61 1.97 14.22 -7.05
N ASN A 62 1.80 14.75 -5.83
CA ASN A 62 2.66 15.82 -5.34
C ASN A 62 4.12 15.36 -5.19
N ILE A 63 4.38 14.17 -4.67
CA ILE A 63 5.74 13.62 -4.57
C ILE A 63 6.43 13.61 -5.95
N VAL A 64 5.67 13.29 -7.00
CA VAL A 64 6.21 13.28 -8.37
C VAL A 64 6.33 14.68 -8.93
N LEU A 65 5.32 15.53 -8.76
CA LEU A 65 5.31 16.89 -9.34
C LEU A 65 6.32 17.83 -8.66
N ASP A 66 6.53 17.66 -7.36
CA ASP A 66 7.44 18.48 -6.55
C ASP A 66 8.84 17.85 -6.40
N ASN A 67 9.19 16.85 -7.25
CA ASN A 67 10.50 16.22 -7.20
C ASN A 67 11.61 17.22 -7.59
N ARG A 68 12.81 16.98 -7.04
CA ARG A 68 13.98 17.86 -7.23
C ARG A 68 14.82 17.54 -8.47
N PHE A 69 14.48 16.48 -9.21
CA PHE A 69 15.36 15.95 -10.25
C PHE A 69 15.02 16.51 -11.62
N VAL A 70 13.73 16.53 -11.99
CA VAL A 70 13.25 16.97 -13.31
C VAL A 70 11.88 17.63 -13.19
N THR A 71 11.49 18.39 -14.20
CA THR A 71 10.10 18.83 -14.37
C THR A 71 9.31 17.70 -15.02
N PRO A 72 8.45 16.99 -14.27
CA PRO A 72 7.73 15.83 -14.80
C PRO A 72 6.63 16.28 -15.75
N HIS A 73 6.40 15.48 -16.80
CA HIS A 73 5.26 15.67 -17.70
C HIS A 73 4.34 14.46 -17.61
N ILE A 74 3.18 14.66 -16.95
CA ILE A 74 2.11 13.65 -16.87
C ILE A 74 1.33 13.69 -18.19
N GLU A 75 1.30 12.59 -18.91
CA GLU A 75 0.55 12.44 -20.15
C GLU A 75 -0.91 12.05 -19.92
N SER A 76 -1.14 11.15 -18.99
CA SER A 76 -2.49 10.72 -18.63
C SER A 76 -2.60 10.17 -17.21
N LEU A 77 -3.79 10.27 -16.66
CA LEU A 77 -4.19 9.67 -15.39
C LEU A 77 -5.44 8.83 -15.62
N ASN A 78 -5.30 7.52 -15.52
CA ASN A 78 -6.41 6.58 -15.67
C ASN A 78 -6.71 5.95 -14.31
N LEU A 79 -7.93 6.11 -13.81
CA LEU A 79 -8.38 5.58 -12.52
C LEU A 79 -9.62 4.71 -12.69
N THR A 80 -9.61 3.55 -12.08
CA THR A 80 -10.78 2.71 -11.89
C THR A 80 -11.09 2.63 -10.41
N ILE A 81 -12.30 3.05 -10.03
CA ILE A 81 -12.76 3.11 -8.65
C ILE A 81 -13.96 2.18 -8.51
N ARG A 82 -13.85 1.17 -7.64
CA ARG A 82 -14.95 0.27 -7.30
C ARG A 82 -15.30 0.46 -5.84
N SER A 83 -16.57 0.77 -5.56
CA SER A 83 -17.08 0.98 -4.21
C SER A 83 -18.10 -0.08 -3.83
N THR A 84 -18.00 -0.60 -2.61
CA THR A 84 -18.98 -1.51 -1.98
C THR A 84 -19.43 -0.92 -0.64
N SER A 85 -20.68 -1.18 -0.25
CA SER A 85 -21.28 -0.61 0.97
C SER A 85 -20.89 -1.36 2.25
N ASP A 86 -19.98 -2.32 2.18
CA ASP A 86 -19.47 -3.10 3.28
C ASP A 86 -18.09 -2.61 3.73
N ARG A 87 -17.81 -2.73 5.01
CA ARG A 87 -16.49 -2.44 5.58
C ARG A 87 -15.65 -3.72 5.60
N ARG A 88 -14.62 -3.78 4.75
CA ARG A 88 -13.68 -4.92 4.65
C ARG A 88 -12.36 -4.58 5.33
N THR A 89 -12.36 -4.62 6.64
CA THR A 89 -11.17 -4.46 7.47
C THR A 89 -11.04 -5.63 8.42
N ALA A 90 -9.82 -5.96 8.80
CA ALA A 90 -9.54 -6.90 9.86
C ALA A 90 -8.46 -6.34 10.79
N VAL A 91 -8.54 -6.70 12.05
CA VAL A 91 -7.49 -6.43 13.05
C VAL A 91 -6.59 -7.66 13.12
N ILE A 92 -5.29 -7.45 13.14
CA ILE A 92 -4.30 -8.50 13.44
C ILE A 92 -4.29 -8.65 14.95
N GLU A 93 -4.76 -9.79 15.47
CA GLU A 93 -4.79 -10.07 16.91
C GLU A 93 -3.49 -10.70 17.40
N GLY A 94 -2.75 -11.33 16.52
CA GLY A 94 -1.46 -11.95 16.81
C GLY A 94 -0.95 -12.78 15.66
N MET A 95 0.22 -13.33 15.84
CA MET A 95 0.79 -14.33 14.94
C MET A 95 1.47 -15.43 15.74
N TRP A 96 1.53 -16.61 15.15
CA TRP A 96 2.19 -17.77 15.70
C TRP A 96 2.99 -18.50 14.62
N TYR A 97 4.11 -19.06 14.97
CA TYR A 97 4.96 -19.90 14.13
C TYR A 97 5.42 -21.11 14.93
N ASN A 98 5.65 -22.21 14.25
CA ASN A 98 5.96 -23.51 14.88
C ASN A 98 7.45 -23.86 14.92
N GLN A 99 8.30 -23.00 14.41
CA GLN A 99 9.75 -23.24 14.29
C GLN A 99 10.52 -22.11 14.97
N ASN A 100 11.37 -22.43 15.92
CA ASN A 100 12.26 -21.46 16.58
C ASN A 100 13.57 -21.26 15.81
N GLU A 101 13.91 -22.19 14.92
CA GLU A 101 15.11 -22.15 14.08
C GLU A 101 14.72 -22.38 12.64
N VAL A 102 15.33 -21.65 11.72
CA VAL A 102 15.17 -21.77 10.28
C VAL A 102 16.52 -21.71 9.60
N HIS A 103 16.68 -22.42 8.49
CA HIS A 103 17.91 -22.41 7.69
C HIS A 103 17.71 -21.61 6.39
N PRO A 104 18.81 -21.08 5.81
CA PRO A 104 18.75 -20.43 4.52
C PRO A 104 18.14 -21.35 3.46
N GLY A 105 17.08 -20.87 2.79
CA GLY A 105 16.36 -21.64 1.77
C GLY A 105 15.14 -22.40 2.26
N ASP A 106 14.90 -22.47 3.58
CA ASP A 106 13.71 -23.07 4.16
C ASP A 106 12.44 -22.24 3.84
N GLU A 107 11.28 -22.84 4.11
CA GLU A 107 9.99 -22.18 4.08
C GLU A 107 9.40 -22.16 5.50
N LEU A 108 9.16 -20.98 6.04
CA LEU A 108 8.56 -20.81 7.35
C LEU A 108 7.05 -20.59 7.21
N GLU A 109 6.25 -21.45 7.85
CA GLU A 109 4.80 -21.25 7.95
C GLU A 109 4.46 -20.38 9.17
N VAL A 110 3.81 -19.25 8.92
CA VAL A 110 3.33 -18.32 9.94
C VAL A 110 1.81 -18.29 9.90
N SER A 111 1.17 -18.50 11.05
CA SER A 111 -0.28 -18.37 11.24
C SER A 111 -0.57 -16.96 11.77
N VAL A 112 -1.32 -16.16 11.02
CA VAL A 112 -1.77 -14.83 11.42
C VAL A 112 -3.24 -14.91 11.85
N PHE A 113 -3.53 -14.46 13.05
CA PHE A 113 -4.90 -14.41 13.61
C PHE A 113 -5.50 -13.05 13.25
N LEU A 114 -6.58 -13.09 12.49
CA LEU A 114 -7.29 -11.91 12.02
C LEU A 114 -8.72 -11.91 12.55
N ARG A 115 -9.17 -10.73 13.00
CA ARG A 115 -10.58 -10.50 13.33
C ARG A 115 -11.17 -9.51 12.33
N PRO A 116 -12.00 -10.00 11.38
CA PRO A 116 -12.75 -9.13 10.47
C PRO A 116 -13.73 -8.24 11.23
N TYR A 117 -14.01 -7.07 10.66
CA TYR A 117 -15.03 -6.19 11.20
C TYR A 117 -16.40 -6.88 11.23
N ARG A 118 -16.99 -7.04 12.42
CA ARG A 118 -18.25 -7.75 12.68
C ARG A 118 -18.25 -9.21 12.20
N GLY A 119 -17.08 -9.86 12.20
CA GLY A 119 -16.92 -11.26 11.80
C GLY A 119 -16.16 -12.09 12.83
N ASP A 120 -16.21 -13.40 12.66
CA ASP A 120 -15.47 -14.34 13.48
C ASP A 120 -13.98 -14.31 13.18
N ARG A 121 -13.18 -14.74 14.16
CA ARG A 121 -11.74 -14.87 13.99
C ARG A 121 -11.41 -15.84 12.86
N ILE A 122 -10.51 -15.44 11.98
CA ILE A 122 -9.95 -16.28 10.94
C ILE A 122 -8.45 -16.46 11.13
N ILE A 123 -7.93 -17.59 10.69
CA ILE A 123 -6.51 -17.89 10.70
C ILE A 123 -6.03 -17.89 9.26
N LYS A 124 -5.05 -17.05 8.96
CA LYS A 124 -4.38 -17.02 7.67
C LYS A 124 -3.00 -17.62 7.79
N LYS A 125 -2.76 -18.75 7.10
CA LYS A 125 -1.44 -19.36 7.02
C LYS A 125 -0.68 -18.74 5.85
N ILE A 126 0.53 -18.28 6.11
CA ILE A 126 1.41 -17.62 5.16
C ILE A 126 2.74 -18.36 5.17
N LYS A 127 3.22 -18.74 3.99
CA LYS A 127 4.53 -19.33 3.80
C LYS A 127 5.52 -18.25 3.42
N ILE A 128 6.56 -18.12 4.21
CA ILE A 128 7.61 -17.12 4.04
C ILE A 128 8.88 -17.84 3.61
N PRO A 129 9.38 -17.61 2.39
CA PRO A 129 10.66 -18.19 1.99
C PRO A 129 11.80 -17.51 2.76
N VAL A 130 12.66 -18.30 3.38
CA VAL A 130 13.88 -17.83 4.04
C VAL A 130 14.93 -17.56 2.97
N PRO A 131 15.52 -16.36 2.89
CA PRO A 131 16.53 -16.04 1.90
C PRO A 131 17.73 -16.98 1.97
N LYS A 132 18.21 -17.45 0.81
CA LYS A 132 19.37 -18.38 0.71
C LYS A 132 20.69 -17.78 1.22
N HIS A 133 20.78 -16.46 1.26
CA HIS A 133 21.97 -15.73 1.72
C HIS A 133 21.80 -15.11 3.11
N LEU A 134 20.91 -15.69 3.91
CA LEU A 134 20.68 -15.20 5.26
C LEU A 134 21.90 -15.55 6.14
N GLU A 135 22.50 -14.55 6.77
CA GLU A 135 23.56 -14.74 7.74
C GLU A 135 22.99 -15.31 9.05
N ARG A 136 23.84 -15.99 9.83
CA ARG A 136 23.45 -16.49 11.15
C ARG A 136 23.10 -15.33 12.08
N GLY A 137 21.94 -15.42 12.70
CA GLY A 137 21.49 -14.39 13.62
C GLY A 137 20.00 -14.50 13.95
N THR A 138 19.47 -13.50 14.63
CA THR A 138 18.05 -13.43 14.95
C THR A 138 17.27 -12.84 13.77
N VAL A 139 16.27 -13.57 13.31
CA VAL A 139 15.33 -13.11 12.29
C VAL A 139 14.08 -12.55 12.95
N GLN A 140 13.70 -11.35 12.56
CA GLN A 140 12.46 -10.73 13.03
C GLN A 140 11.38 -10.82 11.96
N ILE A 141 10.20 -11.35 12.33
CA ILE A 141 9.02 -11.39 11.48
C ILE A 141 8.06 -10.32 11.97
N LEU A 142 7.55 -9.52 11.05
CA LEU A 142 6.63 -8.43 11.35
C LEU A 142 5.33 -8.64 10.60
N ALA A 143 4.21 -8.56 11.31
CA ALA A 143 2.88 -8.50 10.73
C ALA A 143 2.22 -7.18 11.11
N GLY A 144 1.72 -6.45 10.16
CA GLY A 144 1.13 -5.13 10.41
C GLY A 144 0.37 -4.59 9.21
N SER A 145 -0.35 -3.48 9.42
CA SER A 145 -0.95 -2.75 8.30
C SER A 145 0.13 -2.19 7.37
N ALA A 146 -0.24 -1.91 6.11
CA ALA A 146 0.66 -1.29 5.14
C ALA A 146 1.35 -0.03 5.70
N GLN A 147 0.59 0.81 6.41
CA GLN A 147 1.11 2.03 7.03
C GLN A 147 2.12 1.73 8.15
N ALA A 148 1.80 0.80 9.05
CA ALA A 148 2.67 0.44 10.18
C ALA A 148 4.00 -0.15 9.68
N LEU A 149 3.94 -1.06 8.70
CA LEU A 149 5.13 -1.65 8.10
C LEU A 149 5.97 -0.62 7.34
N ALA A 150 5.34 0.28 6.57
CA ALA A 150 6.06 1.35 5.87
C ALA A 150 6.76 2.31 6.85
N GLN A 151 6.13 2.66 7.97
CA GLN A 151 6.74 3.48 9.01
C GLN A 151 7.92 2.77 9.69
N TYR A 152 7.78 1.48 9.95
CA TYR A 152 8.87 0.66 10.50
C TYR A 152 10.06 0.61 9.54
N GLU A 153 9.83 0.29 8.28
CA GLU A 153 10.87 0.22 7.24
C GLU A 153 11.61 1.56 7.07
N MET A 154 10.86 2.66 7.07
CA MET A 154 11.43 4.02 6.99
C MET A 154 12.31 4.37 8.20
N ARG A 155 11.99 3.83 9.39
CA ARG A 155 12.79 4.04 10.61
C ARG A 155 14.06 3.20 10.61
N VAL A 156 13.96 1.93 10.18
CA VAL A 156 15.08 0.98 10.24
C VAL A 156 16.05 1.16 9.08
N ALA A 157 15.56 1.53 7.90
CA ALA A 157 16.37 1.67 6.70
C ALA A 157 16.01 2.95 5.90
N PRO A 158 16.16 4.17 6.48
CA PRO A 158 15.73 5.42 5.86
C PRO A 158 16.43 5.68 4.51
N GLN A 159 17.65 5.16 4.32
CA GLN A 159 18.41 5.30 3.07
C GLN A 159 17.70 4.65 1.88
N ARG A 160 16.88 3.60 2.09
CA ARG A 160 16.11 2.96 1.03
C ARG A 160 15.01 3.84 0.43
N PHE A 161 14.64 4.89 1.15
CA PHE A 161 13.58 5.83 0.78
C PHE A 161 14.12 7.18 0.27
N ARG A 162 15.42 7.25 -0.05
CA ARG A 162 16.09 8.41 -0.62
C ARG A 162 16.43 8.12 -2.08
N PRO A 163 15.57 8.49 -3.04
CA PRO A 163 15.89 8.30 -4.45
C PRO A 163 16.97 9.27 -4.89
N ASP A 164 17.83 8.83 -5.80
CA ASP A 164 18.87 9.63 -6.42
C ASP A 164 18.40 10.22 -7.76
N ASP A 165 17.35 9.64 -8.36
CA ASP A 165 16.75 10.07 -9.62
C ASP A 165 15.24 9.82 -9.67
N VAL A 166 14.60 10.22 -10.77
CA VAL A 166 13.15 10.07 -10.98
C VAL A 166 12.74 8.61 -11.17
N GLU A 167 13.55 7.79 -11.81
CA GLU A 167 13.23 6.38 -12.03
C GLU A 167 13.20 5.61 -10.70
N GLN A 168 14.18 5.88 -9.83
CA GLN A 168 14.18 5.34 -8.48
C GLN A 168 12.99 5.84 -7.67
N LEU A 169 12.63 7.13 -7.78
CA LEU A 169 11.46 7.69 -7.13
C LEU A 169 10.18 6.95 -7.56
N ILE A 170 9.98 6.77 -8.87
CA ILE A 170 8.82 6.01 -9.41
C ILE A 170 8.87 4.55 -8.94
N GLY A 171 10.06 3.94 -8.94
CA GLY A 171 10.28 2.60 -8.44
C GLY A 171 9.86 2.44 -6.96
N LEU A 172 10.19 3.40 -6.12
CA LEU A 172 9.76 3.44 -4.70
C LEU A 172 8.24 3.58 -4.57
N LEU A 173 7.62 4.46 -5.37
CA LEU A 173 6.17 4.62 -5.38
C LEU A 173 5.45 3.34 -5.82
N ASN A 174 5.98 2.62 -6.81
CA ASN A 174 5.41 1.37 -7.31
C ASN A 174 5.61 0.20 -6.35
N LYS A 175 6.66 0.22 -5.53
CA LYS A 175 6.96 -0.78 -4.50
C LYS A 175 6.36 -0.49 -3.14
N ARG A 176 5.62 0.61 -2.99
CA ARG A 176 5.03 0.98 -1.70
C ARG A 176 4.11 -0.10 -1.17
N ARG A 177 4.00 -0.19 0.13
CA ARG A 177 3.02 -1.06 0.80
C ARG A 177 1.61 -0.55 0.53
N THR A 178 0.70 -1.47 0.21
CA THR A 178 -0.72 -1.19 -0.06
C THR A 178 -1.61 -2.07 0.81
N ASN A 179 -2.84 -1.62 1.08
CA ASN A 179 -3.74 -2.30 2.03
C ASN A 179 -4.45 -3.52 1.44
N ASN A 180 -4.26 -3.82 0.18
CA ASN A 180 -4.85 -4.96 -0.53
C ASN A 180 -3.92 -6.19 -0.62
N ARG A 181 -2.78 -6.15 0.04
CA ARG A 181 -1.78 -7.23 0.07
C ARG A 181 -1.52 -7.68 1.51
N VAL A 182 -1.36 -8.97 1.67
CA VAL A 182 -0.92 -9.62 2.91
C VAL A 182 0.43 -10.27 2.67
#